data_f51ef28cac8f6e209b71e1824bccc655
#
_entry.id   f51ef28cac8f6e209b71e1824bccc655
#
_cell.length_a   1.000
_cell.length_b   1.000
_cell.length_c   1.000
_cell.angle_alpha   90.00
_cell.angle_beta   90.00
_cell.angle_gamma   90.00
#
_symmetry.space_group_name_H-M   'P 1'
#
loop_
_entity.id
_entity.type
_entity.pdbx_description
1 polymer ?
#
loop_
_entity_poly.entity_id
_entity_poly.type
_entity_poly.pdbx_seq_one_letter_code
_entity_poly.pdbx_strand_id
1 'polypeptide(L)'
;MSIDREESLFLTVSEDHSQRPIPEFVKTMGEPVRQLGGMAAAYEGVVLGGADKIFGLDELNLWLRRYRFAAYDMELLLPIAHMCLEYAVRLRIREERPGIQTMAQQAARELLETDPLNLRVTSRNWMYIYWMVRQFPQAADPESLRILRHLSGFDTMVELFVQLTEASARCENARDLVEQAVLLYHKIFTRFFAPDHDKDPVPDNHETPDPMAQPLDEGEPPEPDPAQAELSYEKAGAVLTDGIELPEDALAAIPESLEKNFGPSYQTAQAREEMERTVCVGIHENRRLLLTDGLPESAYEGVSARAENLRASRAGNRKMMEEHASAVHQGISSIAQAFRNALNLKNEPEVYRADRGVLVSRDLWKAGRCKDPKLFEKVFRQDDSTVVVELLIDASGSQSVRQAMVAMQSYMFSAALSAIHIPHRVMSYCTYGDHTVLRRFRDYDDGPAADRRILEYRATSNNRDGLALAAAGVDLMRRREDHKIVIVFSDGLPNDMVSGRVRAGKPKKYVGEEAVRDTCFQVRKLRRAGAYVLGIFLGDDDELENERMIYGSAFLRIRRAEDFGGSAGKRLSEILLQL
;
A
#
# COMPACT_ATOMS: atom_id res chain seq x y z
N MET A 1 20.36 -22.09 -13.21
CA MET A 1 20.12 -21.32 -12.00
C MET A 1 21.00 -20.09 -12.09
N SER A 2 20.46 -18.91 -12.35
CA SER A 2 21.20 -17.66 -12.17
C SER A 2 21.12 -17.33 -10.69
N ILE A 3 22.22 -17.44 -9.99
CA ILE A 3 22.36 -16.94 -8.61
C ILE A 3 22.13 -15.44 -8.70
N ASP A 4 21.24 -14.89 -7.88
CA ASP A 4 21.00 -13.46 -7.83
C ASP A 4 22.32 -12.76 -7.47
N ARG A 5 22.55 -11.57 -8.03
CA ARG A 5 23.78 -10.82 -7.80
C ARG A 5 23.99 -10.48 -6.32
N GLU A 6 22.90 -10.23 -5.60
CA GLU A 6 22.86 -10.01 -4.16
C GLU A 6 23.38 -11.25 -3.42
N GLU A 7 22.82 -12.42 -3.68
CA GLU A 7 23.20 -13.69 -3.04
C GLU A 7 24.65 -14.06 -3.36
N SER A 8 25.10 -13.84 -4.58
CA SER A 8 26.49 -14.07 -4.99
C SER A 8 27.46 -13.18 -4.20
N LEU A 9 27.12 -11.91 -3.98
CA LEU A 9 27.94 -10.96 -3.22
C LEU A 9 27.92 -11.31 -1.73
N PHE A 10 26.76 -11.68 -1.19
CA PHE A 10 26.64 -12.16 0.19
C PHE A 10 27.59 -13.35 0.45
N LEU A 11 27.50 -14.42 -0.34
CA LEU A 11 28.35 -15.60 -0.20
C LEU A 11 29.84 -15.29 -0.39
N THR A 12 30.16 -14.35 -1.26
CA THR A 12 31.56 -13.95 -1.52
C THR A 12 32.15 -13.14 -0.35
N VAL A 13 31.35 -12.39 0.36
CA VAL A 13 31.80 -11.53 1.47
C VAL A 13 31.79 -12.26 2.80
N SER A 14 30.75 -13.07 3.05
CA SER A 14 30.65 -13.88 4.27
C SER A 14 31.70 -14.99 4.33
N GLU A 15 32.21 -15.43 3.16
CA GLU A 15 33.08 -16.61 3.04
C GLU A 15 32.40 -17.91 3.54
N ASP A 16 31.12 -17.85 3.89
CA ASP A 16 30.30 -19.01 4.26
C ASP A 16 29.42 -19.45 3.07
N HIS A 17 29.70 -20.60 2.52
CA HIS A 17 28.96 -21.18 1.40
C HIS A 17 27.90 -22.20 1.85
N SER A 18 27.53 -22.21 3.14
CA SER A 18 26.58 -23.18 3.70
C SER A 18 25.13 -22.96 3.28
N GLN A 19 24.83 -21.88 2.56
CA GLN A 19 23.47 -21.52 2.09
C GLN A 19 22.44 -21.50 3.24
N ARG A 20 22.82 -21.03 4.42
CA ARG A 20 21.89 -20.86 5.53
C ARG A 20 20.88 -19.76 5.21
N PRO A 21 19.61 -19.92 5.60
CA PRO A 21 18.62 -18.87 5.42
C PRO A 21 18.99 -17.67 6.30
N ILE A 22 18.83 -16.46 5.77
CA ILE A 22 19.02 -15.23 6.55
C ILE A 22 17.95 -15.18 7.65
N PRO A 23 18.34 -14.99 8.93
CA PRO A 23 17.40 -14.96 10.05
C PRO A 23 16.36 -13.83 9.92
N GLU A 24 15.17 -14.03 10.50
CA GLU A 24 13.96 -13.23 10.28
C GLU A 24 14.18 -11.71 10.49
N PHE A 25 14.69 -11.28 11.63
CA PHE A 25 14.88 -9.85 11.90
C PHE A 25 15.96 -9.21 11.04
N VAL A 26 17.04 -9.93 10.77
CA VAL A 26 18.10 -9.48 9.87
C VAL A 26 17.56 -9.38 8.45
N LYS A 27 16.73 -10.33 8.02
CA LYS A 27 16.04 -10.29 6.73
C LYS A 27 15.11 -9.08 6.64
N THR A 28 14.30 -8.85 7.66
CA THR A 28 13.36 -7.72 7.72
C THR A 28 14.08 -6.39 7.72
N MET A 29 15.22 -6.29 8.37
CA MET A 29 16.06 -5.08 8.44
C MET A 29 16.52 -4.60 7.06
N GLY A 30 17.03 -5.52 6.21
CA GLY A 30 17.55 -5.22 4.87
C GLY A 30 16.51 -5.31 3.74
N GLU A 31 15.32 -5.87 3.99
CA GLU A 31 14.31 -6.13 2.95
C GLU A 31 13.92 -4.89 2.14
N PRO A 32 13.75 -3.72 2.74
CA PRO A 32 13.41 -2.52 2.01
C PRO A 32 14.43 -2.08 0.96
N VAL A 33 15.70 -2.30 1.23
CA VAL A 33 16.80 -2.00 0.29
C VAL A 33 16.86 -3.06 -0.80
N ARG A 34 16.65 -4.33 -0.43
CA ARG A 34 16.64 -5.46 -1.37
C ARG A 34 15.49 -5.38 -2.38
N GLN A 35 14.32 -4.91 -1.94
CA GLN A 35 13.15 -4.74 -2.82
C GLN A 35 13.36 -3.71 -3.93
N LEU A 36 14.33 -2.82 -3.79
CA LEU A 36 14.67 -1.84 -4.83
C LEU A 36 15.40 -2.46 -6.02
N GLY A 37 16.03 -3.63 -5.83
CA GLY A 37 16.84 -4.28 -6.86
C GLY A 37 18.15 -3.53 -7.16
N GLY A 38 18.75 -3.80 -8.30
CA GLY A 38 19.90 -3.08 -8.82
C GLY A 38 21.15 -3.07 -7.94
N MET A 39 21.82 -1.92 -7.85
CA MET A 39 23.02 -1.77 -7.03
C MET A 39 22.70 -1.64 -5.55
N ALA A 40 21.52 -1.15 -5.19
CA ALA A 40 21.09 -1.05 -3.80
C ALA A 40 20.97 -2.45 -3.18
N ALA A 41 20.30 -3.39 -3.84
CA ALA A 41 20.20 -4.78 -3.39
C ALA A 41 21.58 -5.49 -3.40
N ALA A 42 22.40 -5.24 -4.42
CA ALA A 42 23.76 -5.78 -4.48
C ALA A 42 24.63 -5.28 -3.32
N TYR A 43 24.51 -4.01 -2.97
CA TYR A 43 25.19 -3.42 -1.82
C TYR A 43 24.70 -4.02 -0.50
N GLU A 44 23.40 -4.23 -0.36
CA GLU A 44 22.83 -4.89 0.81
C GLU A 44 23.37 -6.33 0.98
N GLY A 45 23.54 -7.07 -0.11
CA GLY A 45 24.21 -8.37 -0.07
C GLY A 45 25.63 -8.30 0.49
N VAL A 46 26.40 -7.25 0.17
CA VAL A 46 27.73 -7.01 0.74
C VAL A 46 27.66 -6.67 2.22
N VAL A 47 26.71 -5.83 2.63
CA VAL A 47 26.50 -5.45 4.05
C VAL A 47 26.16 -6.69 4.89
N LEU A 48 25.20 -7.49 4.43
CA LEU A 48 24.79 -8.72 5.15
C LEU A 48 25.89 -9.77 5.18
N GLY A 49 26.65 -9.96 4.09
CA GLY A 49 27.80 -10.86 4.07
C GLY A 49 28.90 -10.43 5.03
N GLY A 50 29.16 -9.12 5.11
CA GLY A 50 30.08 -8.56 6.09
C GLY A 50 29.59 -8.64 7.53
N ALA A 51 28.29 -8.48 7.73
CA ALA A 51 27.65 -8.68 9.03
C ALA A 51 27.78 -10.11 9.52
N ASP A 52 27.60 -11.09 8.63
CA ASP A 52 27.80 -12.50 8.96
C ASP A 52 29.25 -12.79 9.39
N LYS A 53 30.21 -12.30 8.60
CA LYS A 53 31.64 -12.47 8.87
C LYS A 53 32.09 -11.82 10.20
N ILE A 54 31.56 -10.65 10.54
CA ILE A 54 32.02 -9.83 11.68
C ILE A 54 31.25 -10.13 12.95
N PHE A 55 29.92 -10.24 12.87
CA PHE A 55 29.01 -10.29 14.00
C PHE A 55 28.25 -11.62 14.14
N GLY A 56 28.12 -12.38 13.04
CA GLY A 56 27.25 -13.55 12.97
C GLY A 56 25.77 -13.18 12.92
N LEU A 57 25.08 -13.56 11.82
CA LEU A 57 23.67 -13.18 11.62
C LEU A 57 22.73 -13.83 12.65
N ASP A 58 23.02 -15.05 13.08
CA ASP A 58 22.21 -15.75 14.09
C ASP A 58 22.31 -15.05 15.45
N GLU A 59 23.49 -14.55 15.81
CA GLU A 59 23.69 -13.83 17.06
C GLU A 59 23.03 -12.45 17.05
N LEU A 60 23.13 -11.73 15.93
CA LEU A 60 22.39 -10.48 15.72
C LEU A 60 20.87 -10.69 15.86
N ASN A 61 20.33 -11.72 15.21
CA ASN A 61 18.92 -12.05 15.28
C ASN A 61 18.47 -12.41 16.70
N LEU A 62 19.30 -13.14 17.44
CA LEU A 62 19.02 -13.50 18.83
C LEU A 62 18.91 -12.26 19.73
N TRP A 63 19.84 -11.29 19.58
CA TRP A 63 19.79 -10.05 20.35
C TRP A 63 18.61 -9.16 19.97
N LEU A 64 18.31 -8.99 18.69
CA LEU A 64 17.13 -8.25 18.23
C LEU A 64 15.83 -8.89 18.75
N ARG A 65 15.74 -10.21 18.74
CA ARG A 65 14.60 -10.97 19.28
C ARG A 65 14.36 -10.69 20.77
N ARG A 66 15.42 -10.56 21.56
CA ARG A 66 15.30 -10.22 23.00
C ARG A 66 14.62 -8.87 23.21
N TYR A 67 14.96 -7.86 22.39
CA TYR A 67 14.35 -6.54 22.50
C TYR A 67 12.89 -6.52 22.02
N ARG A 68 12.50 -7.39 21.10
CA ARG A 68 11.08 -7.60 20.79
C ARG A 68 10.32 -8.09 22.02
N PHE A 69 10.84 -9.06 22.75
CA PHE A 69 10.22 -9.55 23.99
C PHE A 69 10.17 -8.50 25.09
N ALA A 70 11.08 -7.53 25.10
CA ALA A 70 11.07 -6.39 26.01
C ALA A 70 10.15 -5.24 25.53
N ALA A 71 9.22 -5.50 24.62
CA ALA A 71 8.21 -4.56 24.10
C ALA A 71 8.77 -3.31 23.41
N TYR A 72 9.96 -3.41 22.79
CA TYR A 72 10.47 -2.34 21.94
C TYR A 72 9.71 -2.28 20.61
N ASP A 73 9.48 -1.08 20.12
CA ASP A 73 8.92 -0.89 18.77
C ASP A 73 9.96 -1.31 17.71
N MET A 74 9.76 -2.51 17.16
CA MET A 74 10.66 -3.08 16.17
C MET A 74 10.62 -2.31 14.84
N GLU A 75 9.55 -1.60 14.54
CA GLU A 75 9.45 -0.78 13.33
C GLU A 75 10.40 0.40 13.34
N LEU A 76 10.69 0.93 14.53
CA LEU A 76 11.68 1.98 14.73
C LEU A 76 13.08 1.41 15.01
N LEU A 77 13.18 0.33 15.78
CA LEU A 77 14.46 -0.23 16.17
C LEU A 77 15.21 -0.88 15.00
N LEU A 78 14.53 -1.60 14.10
CA LEU A 78 15.19 -2.30 13.00
C LEU A 78 15.89 -1.36 12.00
N PRO A 79 15.29 -0.25 11.52
CA PRO A 79 16.01 0.73 10.71
C PRO A 79 17.22 1.33 11.41
N ILE A 80 17.13 1.60 12.71
CA ILE A 80 18.25 2.11 13.52
C ILE A 80 19.37 1.08 13.60
N ALA A 81 19.02 -0.17 13.87
CA ALA A 81 19.97 -1.27 13.91
C ALA A 81 20.65 -1.49 12.54
N HIS A 82 19.90 -1.33 11.46
CA HIS A 82 20.42 -1.42 10.09
C HIS A 82 21.46 -0.32 9.78
N MET A 83 21.18 0.92 10.20
CA MET A 83 22.15 2.02 10.05
C MET A 83 23.44 1.75 10.84
N CYS A 84 23.33 1.26 12.07
CA CYS A 84 24.47 0.89 12.88
C CYS A 84 25.29 -0.24 12.24
N LEU A 85 24.60 -1.26 11.74
CA LEU A 85 25.19 -2.42 11.09
C LEU A 85 25.94 -2.03 9.81
N GLU A 86 25.27 -1.31 8.92
CA GLU A 86 25.85 -0.84 7.66
C GLU A 86 27.12 -0.03 7.91
N TYR A 87 27.05 0.92 8.82
CA TYR A 87 28.20 1.77 9.13
C TYR A 87 29.40 0.96 9.67
N ALA A 88 29.16 0.08 10.61
CA ALA A 88 30.19 -0.76 11.21
C ALA A 88 30.83 -1.71 10.19
N VAL A 89 30.01 -2.36 9.37
CA VAL A 89 30.45 -3.30 8.32
C VAL A 89 31.25 -2.56 7.25
N ARG A 90 30.72 -1.47 6.72
CA ARG A 90 31.35 -0.68 5.65
C ARG A 90 32.75 -0.19 6.02
N LEU A 91 32.91 0.28 7.24
CA LEU A 91 34.23 0.75 7.69
C LEU A 91 35.24 -0.39 7.84
N ARG A 92 34.83 -1.55 8.35
CA ARG A 92 35.74 -2.69 8.59
C ARG A 92 36.12 -3.41 7.30
N ILE A 93 35.18 -3.57 6.39
CA ILE A 93 35.43 -4.26 5.12
C ILE A 93 36.18 -3.36 4.12
N ARG A 94 36.23 -2.06 4.35
CA ARG A 94 36.86 -1.08 3.43
C ARG A 94 38.30 -1.41 3.09
N GLU A 95 39.07 -1.93 4.02
CA GLU A 95 40.48 -2.29 3.79
C GLU A 95 40.62 -3.53 2.90
N GLU A 96 39.76 -4.52 3.09
CA GLU A 96 39.73 -5.73 2.26
C GLU A 96 39.07 -5.50 0.90
N ARG A 97 38.07 -4.62 0.86
CA ARG A 97 37.24 -4.34 -0.33
C ARG A 97 37.05 -2.83 -0.54
N PRO A 98 38.05 -2.14 -1.09
CA PRO A 98 37.97 -0.67 -1.26
C PRO A 98 36.82 -0.21 -2.16
N GLY A 99 36.28 -1.08 -3.03
CA GLY A 99 35.11 -0.79 -3.87
C GLY A 99 33.80 -0.61 -3.11
N ILE A 100 33.71 -1.00 -1.84
CA ILE A 100 32.48 -0.89 -1.03
C ILE A 100 31.97 0.56 -0.94
N GLN A 101 32.88 1.52 -0.85
CA GLN A 101 32.54 2.94 -0.79
C GLN A 101 31.84 3.42 -2.05
N THR A 102 32.31 2.98 -3.21
CA THR A 102 31.70 3.31 -4.50
C THR A 102 30.35 2.65 -4.65
N MET A 103 30.22 1.40 -4.19
CA MET A 103 28.91 0.70 -4.18
C MET A 103 27.91 1.41 -3.27
N ALA A 104 28.32 1.84 -2.07
CA ALA A 104 27.49 2.59 -1.14
C ALA A 104 27.02 3.94 -1.74
N GLN A 105 27.90 4.67 -2.41
CA GLN A 105 27.55 5.91 -3.11
C GLN A 105 26.53 5.67 -4.24
N GLN A 106 26.72 4.60 -4.98
CA GLN A 106 25.81 4.24 -6.07
C GLN A 106 24.47 3.74 -5.53
N ALA A 107 24.47 2.95 -4.46
CA ALA A 107 23.25 2.55 -3.77
C ALA A 107 22.47 3.78 -3.23
N ALA A 108 23.15 4.74 -2.59
CA ALA A 108 22.55 5.98 -2.15
C ALA A 108 21.91 6.79 -3.29
N ARG A 109 22.53 6.80 -4.47
CA ARG A 109 21.97 7.43 -5.67
C ARG A 109 20.70 6.70 -6.14
N GLU A 110 20.72 5.39 -6.24
CA GLU A 110 19.56 4.59 -6.63
C GLU A 110 18.40 4.74 -5.65
N LEU A 111 18.69 4.78 -4.34
CA LEU A 111 17.69 5.03 -3.30
C LEU A 111 16.98 6.38 -3.50
N LEU A 112 17.69 7.41 -3.94
CA LEU A 112 17.13 8.73 -4.26
C LEU A 112 16.37 8.76 -5.58
N GLU A 113 16.90 8.10 -6.63
CA GLU A 113 16.27 8.05 -7.94
C GLU A 113 14.94 7.31 -7.91
N THR A 114 14.76 6.40 -6.94
CA THR A 114 13.55 5.61 -6.81
C THR A 114 12.36 6.45 -6.39
N ASP A 115 12.51 7.42 -5.51
CA ASP A 115 11.52 8.48 -5.26
C ASP A 115 11.89 9.45 -4.10
N PRO A 116 12.42 10.65 -4.35
CA PRO A 116 12.76 11.59 -3.29
C PRO A 116 11.56 12.15 -2.53
N LEU A 117 10.35 12.13 -3.12
CA LEU A 117 9.12 12.59 -2.47
C LEU A 117 8.35 11.46 -1.78
N ASN A 118 8.64 10.21 -2.12
CA ASN A 118 8.16 9.02 -1.42
C ASN A 118 9.03 8.63 -0.22
N LEU A 119 9.95 9.46 0.20
CA LEU A 119 10.53 9.38 1.52
C LEU A 119 9.40 9.54 2.54
N ARG A 120 8.67 8.44 2.72
CA ARG A 120 7.54 8.39 3.64
C ARG A 120 8.09 8.62 5.03
N VAL A 121 7.68 9.71 5.61
CA VAL A 121 7.90 9.97 7.03
C VAL A 121 7.36 8.81 7.90
N THR A 122 6.46 8.01 7.34
CA THR A 122 5.85 6.83 7.96
C THR A 122 6.39 5.50 7.45
N SER A 123 7.26 5.46 6.40
CA SER A 123 7.83 4.19 5.98
C SER A 123 9.02 3.83 6.86
N ARG A 124 9.12 2.55 7.23
CA ARG A 124 10.22 1.96 8.02
C ARG A 124 11.62 2.36 7.52
N ASN A 125 11.71 2.84 6.29
CA ASN A 125 12.97 3.01 5.57
C ASN A 125 13.39 4.45 5.36
N TRP A 126 12.50 5.43 5.60
CA TRP A 126 12.83 6.82 5.36
C TRP A 126 14.06 7.28 6.15
N MET A 127 14.21 6.81 7.40
CA MET A 127 15.36 7.11 8.25
C MET A 127 16.66 6.59 7.64
N TYR A 128 16.67 5.34 7.17
CA TYR A 128 17.83 4.72 6.53
C TYR A 128 18.20 5.43 5.22
N ILE A 129 17.22 5.68 4.37
CA ILE A 129 17.45 6.37 3.08
C ILE A 129 18.01 7.77 3.31
N TYR A 130 17.41 8.53 4.22
CA TYR A 130 17.85 9.88 4.53
C TYR A 130 19.26 9.90 5.14
N TRP A 131 19.53 8.97 6.04
CA TRP A 131 20.85 8.79 6.63
C TRP A 131 21.91 8.40 5.59
N MET A 132 21.61 7.47 4.68
CA MET A 132 22.50 7.09 3.57
C MET A 132 22.83 8.28 2.68
N VAL A 133 21.85 9.08 2.34
CA VAL A 133 22.06 10.30 1.53
C VAL A 133 22.94 11.31 2.25
N ARG A 134 22.78 11.46 3.54
CA ARG A 134 23.64 12.35 4.35
C ARG A 134 25.07 11.83 4.47
N GLN A 135 25.27 10.51 4.45
CA GLN A 135 26.61 9.91 4.37
C GLN A 135 27.30 10.18 3.03
N PHE A 136 26.52 10.29 1.94
CA PHE A 136 27.02 10.44 0.58
C PHE A 136 26.36 11.62 -0.16
N PRO A 137 26.56 12.86 0.30
CA PRO A 137 25.88 14.02 -0.27
C PRO A 137 26.19 14.26 -1.76
N GLN A 138 27.33 13.78 -2.26
CA GLN A 138 27.68 13.84 -3.67
C GLN A 138 26.94 12.79 -4.54
N ALA A 139 26.26 11.83 -3.94
CA ALA A 139 25.43 10.89 -4.67
C ALA A 139 24.09 11.49 -5.10
N ALA A 140 23.62 12.52 -4.39
CA ALA A 140 22.36 13.20 -4.65
C ALA A 140 22.56 14.41 -5.56
N ASP A 141 21.58 14.63 -6.44
CA ASP A 141 21.53 15.90 -7.17
C ASP A 141 21.16 17.04 -6.20
N PRO A 142 21.52 18.30 -6.53
CA PRO A 142 21.29 19.43 -5.64
C PRO A 142 19.81 19.68 -5.31
N GLU A 143 18.89 19.30 -6.19
CA GLU A 143 17.46 19.51 -6.04
C GLU A 143 16.85 18.49 -5.09
N SER A 144 17.19 17.21 -5.25
CA SER A 144 16.83 16.15 -4.31
C SER A 144 17.34 16.42 -2.89
N LEU A 145 18.57 16.88 -2.76
CA LEU A 145 19.14 17.31 -1.46
C LEU A 145 18.37 18.49 -0.86
N ARG A 146 17.91 19.42 -1.70
CA ARG A 146 17.13 20.57 -1.25
C ARG A 146 15.76 20.14 -0.74
N ILE A 147 15.07 19.26 -1.46
CA ILE A 147 13.79 18.67 -1.04
C ILE A 147 13.95 17.96 0.30
N LEU A 148 14.98 17.14 0.46
CA LEU A 148 15.27 16.45 1.72
C LEU A 148 15.55 17.40 2.89
N ARG A 149 16.28 18.51 2.66
CA ARG A 149 16.56 19.53 3.70
C ARG A 149 15.30 20.26 4.16
N HIS A 150 14.33 20.44 3.26
CA HIS A 150 13.09 21.13 3.56
C HIS A 150 12.01 20.26 4.22
N LEU A 151 12.20 18.96 4.32
CA LEU A 151 11.47 18.11 5.24
C LEU A 151 11.90 18.46 6.67
N SER A 152 11.74 19.75 7.00
CA SER A 152 12.30 20.43 8.17
C SER A 152 11.82 19.81 9.46
N GLY A 153 12.69 19.71 10.43
CA GLY A 153 12.52 19.00 11.71
C GLY A 153 13.31 17.69 11.75
N PHE A 154 13.53 17.03 10.62
CA PHE A 154 14.29 15.78 10.55
C PHE A 154 15.79 15.99 10.38
N ASP A 155 16.23 17.16 9.90
CA ASP A 155 17.67 17.46 9.75
C ASP A 155 18.43 17.29 11.07
N THR A 156 17.90 17.83 12.17
CA THR A 156 18.52 17.69 13.49
C THR A 156 18.55 16.23 13.97
N MET A 157 17.49 15.47 13.67
CA MET A 157 17.40 14.06 14.01
C MET A 157 18.42 13.25 13.20
N VAL A 158 18.54 13.50 11.89
CA VAL A 158 19.48 12.80 11.02
C VAL A 158 20.92 13.17 11.34
N GLU A 159 21.23 14.42 11.68
CA GLU A 159 22.54 14.80 12.20
C GLU A 159 22.91 14.04 13.47
N LEU A 160 21.94 13.85 14.38
CA LEU A 160 22.11 13.03 15.55
C LEU A 160 22.37 11.56 15.17
N PHE A 161 21.66 11.02 14.19
CA PHE A 161 21.90 9.66 13.67
C PHE A 161 23.32 9.54 13.10
N VAL A 162 23.77 10.49 12.30
CA VAL A 162 25.11 10.46 11.73
C VAL A 162 26.18 10.44 12.82
N GLN A 163 26.05 11.32 13.82
CA GLN A 163 27.02 11.39 14.92
C GLN A 163 27.02 10.12 15.80
N LEU A 164 25.87 9.57 16.06
CA LEU A 164 25.75 8.42 16.99
C LEU A 164 26.02 7.08 16.30
N THR A 165 25.78 6.94 14.99
CA THR A 165 26.17 5.75 14.24
C THR A 165 27.68 5.60 14.12
N GLU A 166 28.47 6.68 14.23
CA GLU A 166 29.93 6.59 14.27
C GLU A 166 30.45 5.71 15.43
N ALA A 167 29.72 5.67 16.54
CA ALA A 167 30.08 4.81 17.66
C ALA A 167 29.98 3.31 17.31
N SER A 168 29.14 2.94 16.36
CA SER A 168 28.97 1.54 15.91
C SER A 168 30.25 0.95 15.29
N ALA A 169 31.15 1.79 14.80
CA ALA A 169 32.46 1.36 14.30
C ALA A 169 33.31 0.64 15.37
N ARG A 170 33.04 0.90 16.64
CA ARG A 170 33.77 0.34 17.79
C ARG A 170 33.16 -0.93 18.36
N CYS A 171 31.95 -1.30 17.94
CA CYS A 171 31.26 -2.49 18.43
C CYS A 171 32.00 -3.75 18.00
N GLU A 172 32.42 -4.59 18.92
CA GLU A 172 33.23 -5.78 18.61
C GLU A 172 32.38 -7.03 18.31
N ASN A 173 31.16 -7.10 18.85
CA ASN A 173 30.24 -8.22 18.71
C ASN A 173 28.78 -7.77 18.43
N ALA A 174 27.92 -8.73 18.16
CA ALA A 174 26.50 -8.49 17.87
C ALA A 174 25.76 -7.82 19.02
N ARG A 175 26.11 -8.17 20.27
CA ARG A 175 25.51 -7.56 21.45
C ARG A 175 25.79 -6.07 21.51
N ASP A 176 27.06 -5.67 21.41
CA ASP A 176 27.45 -4.27 21.49
C ASP A 176 26.77 -3.44 20.38
N LEU A 177 26.63 -4.02 19.19
CA LEU A 177 25.96 -3.37 18.07
C LEU A 177 24.48 -3.12 18.34
N VAL A 178 23.76 -4.13 18.85
CA VAL A 178 22.34 -4.02 19.15
C VAL A 178 22.11 -3.09 20.33
N GLU A 179 22.95 -3.16 21.39
CA GLU A 179 22.90 -2.22 22.52
C GLU A 179 23.16 -0.77 22.07
N GLN A 180 24.07 -0.55 21.12
CA GLN A 180 24.28 0.76 20.52
C GLN A 180 23.06 1.24 19.73
N ALA A 181 22.40 0.37 18.99
CA ALA A 181 21.17 0.69 18.29
C ALA A 181 20.02 1.04 19.26
N VAL A 182 19.92 0.32 20.37
CA VAL A 182 18.95 0.58 21.44
C VAL A 182 19.25 1.91 22.15
N LEU A 183 20.49 2.23 22.41
CA LEU A 183 20.88 3.53 22.96
C LEU A 183 20.48 4.68 22.03
N LEU A 184 20.67 4.50 20.73
CA LEU A 184 20.22 5.42 19.69
C LEU A 184 18.69 5.55 19.69
N TYR A 185 17.98 4.42 19.73
CA TYR A 185 16.53 4.37 19.81
C TYR A 185 16.02 5.21 20.99
N HIS A 186 16.56 5.03 22.19
CA HIS A 186 16.15 5.81 23.36
C HIS A 186 16.44 7.32 23.20
N LYS A 187 17.62 7.69 22.73
CA LYS A 187 17.97 9.10 22.52
C LYS A 187 17.07 9.78 21.51
N ILE A 188 16.64 9.06 20.49
CA ILE A 188 15.72 9.58 19.47
C ILE A 188 14.31 9.59 19.99
N PHE A 189 13.86 8.49 20.60
CA PHE A 189 12.50 8.39 21.13
C PHE A 189 12.23 9.46 22.19
N THR A 190 13.13 9.61 23.16
CA THR A 190 12.97 10.64 24.23
C THR A 190 13.03 12.07 23.68
N ARG A 191 13.82 12.33 22.65
CA ARG A 191 14.01 13.68 22.12
C ARG A 191 12.96 14.09 21.10
N PHE A 192 12.49 13.15 20.28
CA PHE A 192 11.64 13.45 19.12
C PHE A 192 10.24 12.81 19.18
N PHE A 193 10.04 11.80 20.04
CA PHE A 193 8.82 11.02 20.11
C PHE A 193 8.18 10.96 21.51
N ALA A 194 8.79 11.58 22.53
CA ALA A 194 8.16 11.71 23.84
C ALA A 194 7.06 12.79 23.82
N PRO A 195 5.89 12.56 24.41
CA PRO A 195 4.87 13.60 24.53
C PRO A 195 5.41 14.78 25.34
N ASP A 196 5.02 15.99 24.93
CA ASP A 196 5.35 17.28 25.58
C ASP A 196 4.70 17.36 26.98
N HIS A 197 5.10 16.50 27.90
CA HIS A 197 4.81 16.62 29.32
C HIS A 197 6.02 17.20 30.02
N ASP A 198 5.88 18.44 30.42
CA ASP A 198 6.69 19.22 31.34
C ASP A 198 8.22 19.05 31.27
N LYS A 199 8.86 20.18 31.03
CA LYS A 199 10.30 20.43 30.98
C LYS A 199 11.03 20.20 32.31
N ASP A 200 10.75 19.11 33.01
CA ASP A 200 11.58 18.69 34.13
C ASP A 200 12.67 17.73 33.61
N PRO A 201 13.92 17.98 33.95
CA PRO A 201 15.02 17.09 33.54
C PRO A 201 14.76 15.71 34.15
N VAL A 202 14.50 14.73 33.25
CA VAL A 202 14.40 13.32 33.65
C VAL A 202 15.73 12.94 34.30
N PRO A 203 15.73 12.44 35.55
CA PRO A 203 16.95 12.00 36.18
C PRO A 203 17.58 10.85 35.36
N ASP A 204 18.88 10.89 35.24
CA ASP A 204 19.76 10.01 34.45
C ASP A 204 19.77 8.52 34.92
N ASN A 205 18.75 8.09 35.65
CA ASN A 205 18.58 6.77 36.22
C ASN A 205 17.50 5.94 35.52
N HIS A 206 17.53 5.86 34.20
CA HIS A 206 16.88 4.74 33.52
C HIS A 206 17.85 3.56 33.52
N GLU A 207 17.74 2.74 34.54
CA GLU A 207 18.19 1.36 34.44
C GLU A 207 17.41 0.73 33.28
N THR A 208 18.09 0.56 32.14
CA THR A 208 17.56 -0.28 31.05
C THR A 208 17.26 -1.64 31.66
N PRO A 209 16.03 -2.18 31.48
CA PRO A 209 15.77 -3.55 31.96
C PRO A 209 16.83 -4.46 31.38
N ASP A 210 17.59 -5.12 32.23
CA ASP A 210 18.63 -6.05 31.79
C ASP A 210 17.96 -7.21 31.05
N PRO A 211 18.10 -7.33 29.73
CA PRO A 211 17.47 -8.41 28.97
C PRO A 211 18.00 -9.78 29.34
N MET A 212 19.08 -9.83 30.14
CA MET A 212 19.67 -11.07 30.69
C MET A 212 19.00 -11.55 31.99
N ALA A 213 18.14 -10.71 32.63
CA ALA A 213 17.51 -11.06 33.90
C ALA A 213 16.36 -12.07 33.80
N GLN A 214 15.92 -12.42 32.60
CA GLN A 214 14.87 -13.41 32.40
C GLN A 214 15.44 -14.71 31.81
N PRO A 215 15.17 -15.87 32.44
CA PRO A 215 15.52 -17.17 31.86
C PRO A 215 14.71 -17.36 30.56
N LEU A 216 15.33 -17.87 29.51
CA LEU A 216 14.69 -18.30 28.28
C LEU A 216 13.84 -19.54 28.59
N ASP A 217 12.61 -19.35 29.03
CA ASP A 217 11.62 -20.43 29.07
C ASP A 217 11.09 -20.62 27.64
N GLU A 218 11.11 -21.86 27.13
CA GLU A 218 10.69 -22.23 25.78
C GLU A 218 9.14 -22.18 25.58
N GLY A 219 8.44 -21.51 26.49
CA GLY A 219 6.99 -21.27 26.38
C GLY A 219 6.66 -20.14 25.39
N GLU A 220 5.57 -20.27 24.67
CA GLU A 220 5.01 -19.18 23.85
C GLU A 220 4.90 -17.91 24.70
N PRO A 221 5.39 -16.77 24.22
CA PRO A 221 5.28 -15.51 24.95
C PRO A 221 3.80 -15.15 25.15
N PRO A 222 3.44 -14.55 26.29
CA PRO A 222 2.10 -14.00 26.46
C PRO A 222 1.82 -12.99 25.33
N GLU A 223 0.63 -13.07 24.76
CA GLU A 223 0.19 -12.09 23.76
C GLU A 223 0.35 -10.68 24.34
N PRO A 224 0.94 -9.74 23.59
CA PRO A 224 1.08 -8.37 24.06
C PRO A 224 -0.29 -7.80 24.36
N ASP A 225 -0.43 -7.09 25.49
CA ASP A 225 -1.64 -6.39 25.86
C ASP A 225 -2.03 -5.40 24.73
N PRO A 226 -3.18 -5.60 24.08
CA PRO A 226 -3.61 -4.75 22.97
C PRO A 226 -3.62 -3.26 23.33
N ALA A 227 -3.87 -2.91 24.59
CA ALA A 227 -3.85 -1.52 25.07
C ALA A 227 -2.43 -0.90 25.05
N GLN A 228 -1.37 -1.72 25.19
CA GLN A 228 0.00 -1.20 25.09
C GLN A 228 0.47 -1.06 23.65
N ALA A 229 -0.01 -1.91 22.74
CA ALA A 229 0.25 -1.78 21.31
C ALA A 229 -0.45 -0.54 20.73
N GLU A 230 -1.72 -0.30 21.07
CA GLU A 230 -2.45 0.91 20.69
C GLU A 230 -1.77 2.19 21.22
N LEU A 231 -1.27 2.17 22.45
CA LEU A 231 -0.58 3.33 23.03
C LEU A 231 0.73 3.66 22.29
N SER A 232 1.44 2.68 21.73
CA SER A 232 2.67 2.92 20.96
C SER A 232 2.37 3.44 19.55
N TYR A 233 1.29 2.97 18.91
CA TYR A 233 0.85 3.48 17.60
C TYR A 233 0.25 4.89 17.69
N GLU A 234 -0.59 5.17 18.67
CA GLU A 234 -1.11 6.51 18.94
C GLU A 234 0.03 7.49 19.30
N LYS A 235 1.02 7.07 20.08
CA LYS A 235 2.16 7.92 20.45
C LYS A 235 3.09 8.19 19.28
N ALA A 236 3.41 7.22 18.46
CA ALA A 236 4.22 7.44 17.24
C ALA A 236 3.46 8.31 16.22
N GLY A 237 2.13 8.17 16.10
CA GLY A 237 1.29 9.02 15.26
C GLY A 237 1.03 10.42 15.84
N ALA A 238 1.02 10.59 17.17
CA ALA A 238 0.73 11.85 17.83
C ALA A 238 1.88 12.88 17.77
N VAL A 239 3.10 12.43 17.57
CA VAL A 239 4.28 13.33 17.52
C VAL A 239 4.42 14.03 16.16
N LEU A 240 3.81 13.48 15.12
CA LEU A 240 3.65 14.17 13.83
C LEU A 240 2.28 14.88 13.79
N THR A 241 1.97 15.68 14.80
CA THR A 241 0.66 16.33 14.94
C THR A 241 0.37 17.36 13.85
N ASP A 242 1.39 17.92 13.25
CA ASP A 242 1.26 18.85 12.14
C ASP A 242 1.59 18.14 10.83
N GLY A 243 0.72 18.23 9.81
CA GLY A 243 0.99 17.72 8.48
C GLY A 243 2.25 18.38 7.91
N ILE A 244 2.92 17.70 6.98
CA ILE A 244 4.13 18.20 6.34
C ILE A 244 3.74 19.22 5.28
N GLU A 245 4.12 20.48 5.46
CA GLU A 245 3.99 21.51 4.44
C GLU A 245 5.18 21.44 3.48
N LEU A 246 4.88 21.26 2.19
CA LEU A 246 5.92 21.28 1.16
C LEU A 246 6.26 22.72 0.80
N PRO A 247 7.55 23.10 0.72
CA PRO A 247 7.97 24.43 0.28
C PRO A 247 7.59 24.66 -1.19
N GLU A 248 7.49 25.94 -1.60
CA GLU A 248 7.00 26.32 -2.94
C GLU A 248 7.84 25.75 -4.08
N ASP A 249 9.13 25.63 -3.88
CA ASP A 249 10.06 25.07 -4.85
C ASP A 249 9.92 23.53 -4.98
N ALA A 250 9.68 22.81 -3.87
CA ALA A 250 9.34 21.40 -3.93
C ALA A 250 7.98 21.18 -4.63
N LEU A 251 6.99 22.04 -4.37
CA LEU A 251 5.72 22.02 -5.07
C LEU A 251 5.87 22.31 -6.58
N ALA A 252 6.82 23.13 -6.97
CA ALA A 252 7.10 23.40 -8.38
C ALA A 252 7.74 22.21 -9.12
N ALA A 253 8.52 21.37 -8.43
CA ALA A 253 9.16 20.18 -8.99
C ALA A 253 8.19 18.95 -9.09
N ILE A 254 7.07 18.97 -8.35
CA ILE A 254 6.12 17.86 -8.34
C ILE A 254 5.60 17.48 -9.74
N PRO A 255 5.18 18.41 -10.62
CA PRO A 255 4.62 18.05 -11.92
C PRO A 255 5.58 17.22 -12.79
N GLU A 256 6.87 17.58 -12.83
CA GLU A 256 7.88 16.84 -13.58
C GLU A 256 8.12 15.45 -12.98
N SER A 257 8.22 15.37 -11.65
CA SER A 257 8.36 14.11 -10.93
C SER A 257 7.15 13.20 -11.10
N LEU A 258 5.93 13.76 -11.12
CA LEU A 258 4.70 13.03 -11.37
C LEU A 258 4.68 12.41 -12.77
N GLU A 259 4.97 13.22 -13.79
CA GLU A 259 4.99 12.74 -15.17
C GLU A 259 6.06 11.66 -15.36
N LYS A 260 7.22 11.85 -14.76
CA LYS A 260 8.29 10.86 -14.76
C LYS A 260 7.88 9.56 -14.06
N ASN A 261 7.17 9.61 -12.94
CA ASN A 261 6.88 8.42 -12.10
C ASN A 261 5.57 7.71 -12.46
N PHE A 262 4.58 8.45 -12.93
CA PHE A 262 3.23 7.92 -13.18
C PHE A 262 2.78 8.08 -14.63
N GLY A 263 3.50 8.85 -15.44
CA GLY A 263 3.14 9.15 -16.82
C GLY A 263 2.25 10.40 -16.95
N PRO A 264 2.00 10.84 -18.20
CA PRO A 264 1.24 12.04 -18.47
C PRO A 264 -0.25 11.87 -18.12
N SER A 265 -0.92 13.00 -17.85
CA SER A 265 -2.38 13.01 -17.68
C SER A 265 -3.09 12.75 -19.00
N TYR A 266 -4.12 11.89 -18.97
CA TYR A 266 -5.01 11.74 -20.13
C TYR A 266 -6.13 12.79 -20.17
N GLN A 267 -6.33 13.55 -19.10
CA GLN A 267 -7.30 14.63 -19.05
C GLN A 267 -6.70 15.96 -19.50
N THR A 268 -7.54 16.81 -20.08
CA THR A 268 -7.19 18.20 -20.31
C THR A 268 -7.11 18.98 -19.00
N ALA A 269 -6.30 20.04 -18.96
CA ALA A 269 -6.17 20.88 -17.77
C ALA A 269 -7.54 21.42 -17.29
N GLN A 270 -8.41 21.82 -18.22
CA GLN A 270 -9.75 22.33 -17.89
C GLN A 270 -10.64 21.26 -17.24
N ALA A 271 -10.67 20.04 -17.78
CA ALA A 271 -11.47 18.93 -17.22
C ALA A 271 -10.97 18.54 -15.82
N ARG A 272 -9.65 18.54 -15.63
CA ARG A 272 -9.03 18.28 -14.34
C ARG A 272 -9.40 19.35 -13.31
N GLU A 273 -9.28 20.63 -13.65
CA GLU A 273 -9.67 21.73 -12.77
C GLU A 273 -11.15 21.69 -12.37
N GLU A 274 -12.03 21.33 -13.29
CA GLU A 274 -13.45 21.17 -13.01
C GLU A 274 -13.70 20.02 -12.02
N MET A 275 -13.01 18.90 -12.19
CA MET A 275 -13.07 17.78 -11.27
C MET A 275 -12.52 18.16 -9.90
N GLU A 276 -11.35 18.81 -9.84
CA GLU A 276 -10.72 19.28 -8.60
C GLU A 276 -11.64 20.22 -7.82
N ARG A 277 -12.29 21.17 -8.48
CA ARG A 277 -13.29 22.06 -7.83
C ARG A 277 -14.44 21.29 -7.19
N THR A 278 -14.79 20.13 -7.74
CA THR A 278 -15.91 19.33 -7.25
C THR A 278 -15.52 18.42 -6.09
N VAL A 279 -14.30 17.84 -6.10
CA VAL A 279 -13.91 16.80 -5.16
C VAL A 279 -12.85 17.25 -4.15
N CYS A 280 -12.00 18.23 -4.49
CA CYS A 280 -10.97 18.74 -3.59
C CYS A 280 -11.53 19.82 -2.66
N VAL A 281 -12.45 19.43 -1.78
CA VAL A 281 -13.15 20.31 -0.84
C VAL A 281 -13.02 19.79 0.60
N GLY A 282 -13.13 20.66 1.59
CA GLY A 282 -13.07 20.28 3.00
C GLY A 282 -11.69 19.76 3.41
N ILE A 283 -11.61 18.50 3.86
CA ILE A 283 -10.33 17.87 4.26
C ILE A 283 -9.39 17.64 3.06
N HIS A 284 -9.91 17.72 1.83
CA HIS A 284 -9.16 17.60 0.59
C HIS A 284 -8.84 18.96 -0.05
N GLU A 285 -9.13 20.06 0.64
CA GLU A 285 -8.81 21.40 0.12
C GLU A 285 -7.32 21.55 -0.18
N ASN A 286 -7.00 22.23 -1.29
CA ASN A 286 -5.65 22.41 -1.82
C ASN A 286 -4.96 21.13 -2.32
N ARG A 287 -5.69 20.03 -2.49
CA ARG A 287 -5.21 18.85 -3.19
C ARG A 287 -5.44 18.97 -4.69
N ARG A 288 -4.66 18.24 -5.44
CA ARG A 288 -4.76 18.12 -6.89
C ARG A 288 -4.96 16.68 -7.29
N LEU A 289 -5.35 16.48 -8.55
CA LEU A 289 -5.53 15.17 -9.14
C LEU A 289 -4.58 14.97 -10.32
N LEU A 290 -4.05 13.76 -10.44
CA LEU A 290 -3.45 13.27 -11.67
C LEU A 290 -4.22 12.03 -12.13
N LEU A 291 -4.86 12.11 -13.29
CA LEU A 291 -5.49 10.96 -13.93
C LEU A 291 -4.63 10.53 -15.10
N THR A 292 -4.06 9.31 -15.04
CA THR A 292 -3.06 8.85 -15.99
C THR A 292 -3.33 7.43 -16.47
N ASP A 293 -2.92 7.11 -17.68
CA ASP A 293 -2.91 5.74 -18.22
C ASP A 293 -1.63 4.95 -17.84
N GLY A 294 -0.73 5.59 -17.09
CA GLY A 294 0.51 5.00 -16.66
C GLY A 294 1.70 5.40 -17.54
N LEU A 295 2.81 4.73 -17.29
CA LEU A 295 4.06 4.97 -18.01
C LEU A 295 4.04 4.34 -19.41
N PRO A 296 4.66 4.99 -20.41
CA PRO A 296 4.83 4.39 -21.73
C PRO A 296 5.77 3.18 -21.67
N GLU A 297 5.65 2.25 -22.64
CA GLU A 297 6.52 1.04 -22.69
C GLU A 297 8.02 1.38 -22.73
N SER A 298 8.40 2.52 -23.28
CA SER A 298 9.78 3.01 -23.26
C SER A 298 10.35 3.20 -21.84
N ALA A 299 9.51 3.44 -20.85
CA ALA A 299 9.94 3.54 -19.45
C ALA A 299 10.40 2.19 -18.85
N TYR A 300 9.95 1.08 -19.44
CA TYR A 300 10.36 -0.29 -19.10
C TYR A 300 11.61 -0.73 -19.88
N GLU A 301 12.00 0.04 -20.89
CA GLU A 301 13.19 -0.20 -21.68
C GLU A 301 14.37 0.58 -21.09
N GLY A 302 15.55 0.00 -21.07
CA GLY A 302 16.75 0.68 -20.57
C GLY A 302 17.43 -0.04 -19.41
N VAL A 303 18.58 0.51 -18.99
CA VAL A 303 19.49 -0.07 -17.99
C VAL A 303 19.39 0.65 -16.65
N SER A 304 18.46 1.59 -16.48
CA SER A 304 18.27 2.30 -15.21
C SER A 304 17.68 1.40 -14.14
N ALA A 305 18.09 1.56 -12.89
CA ALA A 305 17.54 0.85 -11.74
C ALA A 305 16.01 0.96 -11.68
N ARG A 306 15.46 2.12 -12.07
CA ARG A 306 14.02 2.34 -12.17
C ARG A 306 13.36 1.43 -13.21
N ALA A 307 13.91 1.34 -14.43
CA ALA A 307 13.37 0.47 -15.47
C ALA A 307 13.44 -1.01 -15.05
N GLU A 308 14.50 -1.38 -14.35
CA GLU A 308 14.68 -2.72 -13.79
C GLU A 308 13.62 -3.03 -12.72
N ASN A 309 13.37 -2.10 -11.80
CA ASN A 309 12.34 -2.23 -10.77
C ASN A 309 10.92 -2.32 -11.38
N LEU A 310 10.62 -1.51 -12.39
CA LEU A 310 9.34 -1.57 -13.11
C LEU A 310 9.15 -2.95 -13.77
N ARG A 311 10.21 -3.49 -14.40
CA ARG A 311 10.18 -4.83 -15.00
C ARG A 311 10.05 -5.94 -13.96
N ALA A 312 10.77 -5.83 -12.84
CA ALA A 312 10.70 -6.79 -11.74
C ALA A 312 9.30 -6.86 -11.12
N SER A 313 8.67 -5.71 -10.84
CA SER A 313 7.29 -5.63 -10.39
C SER A 313 6.31 -6.31 -11.35
N ARG A 314 6.41 -5.99 -12.65
CA ARG A 314 5.55 -6.58 -13.70
C ARG A 314 5.80 -8.09 -13.84
N ALA A 315 7.05 -8.52 -13.73
CA ALA A 315 7.43 -9.94 -13.78
C ALA A 315 6.92 -10.70 -12.54
N GLY A 316 7.02 -10.12 -11.35
CA GLY A 316 6.49 -10.69 -10.11
C GLY A 316 4.97 -10.90 -10.17
N ASN A 317 4.22 -9.89 -10.64
CA ASN A 317 2.78 -9.99 -10.82
C ASN A 317 2.40 -11.09 -11.83
N ARG A 318 3.14 -11.21 -12.95
CA ARG A 318 2.92 -12.28 -13.94
C ARG A 318 3.25 -13.66 -13.39
N LYS A 319 4.35 -13.79 -12.68
CA LYS A 319 4.77 -15.03 -12.04
C LYS A 319 3.70 -15.56 -11.08
N MET A 320 3.13 -14.70 -10.22
CA MET A 320 2.02 -15.06 -9.34
C MET A 320 0.82 -15.60 -10.13
N MET A 321 0.47 -14.95 -11.24
CA MET A 321 -0.61 -15.39 -12.12
C MET A 321 -0.34 -16.77 -12.72
N GLU A 322 0.89 -17.04 -13.14
CA GLU A 322 1.30 -18.31 -13.75
C GLU A 322 1.33 -19.44 -12.72
N GLU A 323 1.85 -19.18 -11.52
CA GLU A 323 1.90 -20.14 -10.42
C GLU A 323 0.49 -20.55 -9.93
N HIS A 324 -0.48 -19.62 -10.00
CA HIS A 324 -1.86 -19.85 -9.58
C HIS A 324 -2.85 -19.97 -10.75
N ALA A 325 -2.38 -20.29 -11.97
CA ALA A 325 -3.19 -20.27 -13.19
C ALA A 325 -4.51 -21.05 -13.09
N SER A 326 -4.51 -22.21 -12.44
CA SER A 326 -5.73 -23.00 -12.22
C SER A 326 -6.74 -22.30 -11.33
N ALA A 327 -6.28 -21.73 -10.20
CA ALA A 327 -7.12 -20.98 -9.28
C ALA A 327 -7.68 -19.71 -9.93
N VAL A 328 -6.85 -19.02 -10.72
CA VAL A 328 -7.26 -17.83 -11.50
C VAL A 328 -8.37 -18.18 -12.48
N HIS A 329 -8.20 -19.26 -13.27
CA HIS A 329 -9.21 -19.68 -14.24
C HIS A 329 -10.54 -20.09 -13.57
N GLN A 330 -10.47 -20.86 -12.49
CA GLN A 330 -11.63 -21.23 -11.69
C GLN A 330 -12.31 -20.02 -11.07
N GLY A 331 -11.53 -19.08 -10.53
CA GLY A 331 -12.03 -17.85 -9.92
C GLY A 331 -12.76 -16.94 -10.93
N ILE A 332 -12.17 -16.73 -12.11
CA ILE A 332 -12.81 -15.99 -13.21
C ILE A 332 -14.14 -16.64 -13.56
N SER A 333 -14.17 -17.95 -13.75
CA SER A 333 -15.38 -18.68 -14.11
C SER A 333 -16.44 -18.60 -13.03
N SER A 334 -16.05 -18.71 -11.74
CA SER A 334 -16.96 -18.66 -10.59
C SER A 334 -17.59 -17.26 -10.45
N ILE A 335 -16.78 -16.20 -10.52
CA ILE A 335 -17.28 -14.80 -10.46
C ILE A 335 -18.22 -14.54 -11.65
N ALA A 336 -17.81 -14.87 -12.87
CA ALA A 336 -18.62 -14.66 -14.08
C ALA A 336 -19.96 -15.42 -14.00
N GLN A 337 -19.95 -16.66 -13.54
CA GLN A 337 -21.17 -17.45 -13.37
C GLN A 337 -22.10 -16.87 -12.31
N ALA A 338 -21.56 -16.42 -11.18
CA ALA A 338 -22.31 -15.79 -10.11
C ALA A 338 -23.01 -14.51 -10.57
N PHE A 339 -22.30 -13.65 -11.27
CA PHE A 339 -22.88 -12.45 -11.89
C PHE A 339 -23.97 -12.78 -12.90
N ARG A 340 -23.70 -13.72 -13.82
CA ARG A 340 -24.67 -14.14 -14.82
C ARG A 340 -25.94 -14.69 -14.20
N ASN A 341 -25.82 -15.53 -13.17
CA ASN A 341 -26.97 -16.08 -12.47
C ASN A 341 -27.80 -14.99 -11.77
N ALA A 342 -27.14 -14.04 -11.12
CA ALA A 342 -27.82 -12.94 -10.44
C ALA A 342 -28.55 -12.01 -11.43
N LEU A 343 -27.94 -11.69 -12.56
CA LEU A 343 -28.58 -10.87 -13.62
C LEU A 343 -29.76 -11.62 -14.26
N ASN A 344 -29.61 -12.94 -14.53
CA ASN A 344 -30.70 -13.74 -15.09
C ASN A 344 -31.90 -13.81 -14.14
N LEU A 345 -31.68 -14.02 -12.84
CA LEU A 345 -32.74 -14.02 -11.83
C LEU A 345 -33.46 -12.68 -11.74
N LYS A 346 -32.72 -11.57 -11.89
CA LYS A 346 -33.28 -10.22 -11.87
C LYS A 346 -34.10 -9.91 -13.11
N ASN A 347 -33.69 -10.42 -14.26
CA ASN A 347 -34.36 -10.21 -15.55
C ASN A 347 -35.46 -11.24 -15.83
N GLU A 348 -35.79 -12.14 -14.88
CA GLU A 348 -36.92 -13.06 -15.02
C GLU A 348 -38.22 -12.27 -15.14
N PRO A 349 -39.06 -12.57 -16.16
CA PRO A 349 -40.32 -11.87 -16.33
C PRO A 349 -41.28 -12.18 -15.17
N GLU A 350 -41.73 -11.14 -14.50
CA GLU A 350 -42.81 -11.29 -13.51
C GLU A 350 -44.15 -11.62 -14.19
N VAL A 351 -44.68 -12.75 -13.83
CA VAL A 351 -45.99 -13.20 -14.32
C VAL A 351 -47.02 -13.04 -13.20
N TYR A 352 -47.98 -12.17 -13.39
CA TYR A 352 -49.03 -11.98 -12.42
C TYR A 352 -50.43 -12.17 -13.02
N ARG A 353 -51.38 -12.60 -12.19
CA ARG A 353 -52.78 -12.74 -12.58
C ARG A 353 -53.45 -11.41 -12.69
N ALA A 354 -54.14 -11.18 -13.84
CA ALA A 354 -54.73 -9.89 -14.20
C ALA A 354 -56.10 -10.09 -14.86
N ASP A 355 -56.80 -8.98 -15.04
CA ASP A 355 -58.08 -8.95 -15.76
C ASP A 355 -57.91 -8.87 -17.28
N ARG A 356 -56.67 -8.64 -17.73
CA ARG A 356 -56.30 -8.51 -19.15
C ARG A 356 -54.95 -9.13 -19.39
N GLY A 357 -54.75 -9.77 -20.55
CA GLY A 357 -53.46 -10.38 -20.91
C GLY A 357 -53.66 -11.68 -21.69
N VAL A 358 -52.78 -12.66 -21.48
CA VAL A 358 -52.85 -14.00 -22.07
C VAL A 358 -53.81 -14.84 -21.26
N LEU A 359 -54.83 -15.41 -21.89
CA LEU A 359 -55.84 -16.26 -21.20
C LEU A 359 -55.22 -17.56 -20.68
N VAL A 360 -55.45 -17.85 -19.43
CA VAL A 360 -54.95 -19.09 -18.78
C VAL A 360 -56.05 -20.15 -18.86
N SER A 361 -55.93 -21.02 -19.84
CA SER A 361 -56.96 -22.04 -20.13
C SER A 361 -57.30 -22.94 -18.94
N ARG A 362 -56.33 -23.29 -18.09
CA ARG A 362 -56.52 -24.10 -16.88
C ARG A 362 -57.41 -23.43 -15.81
N ASP A 363 -57.57 -22.11 -15.86
CA ASP A 363 -58.33 -21.33 -14.88
C ASP A 363 -59.71 -20.90 -15.40
N LEU A 364 -60.09 -21.26 -16.62
CA LEU A 364 -61.38 -20.94 -17.23
C LEU A 364 -62.59 -21.44 -16.40
N TRP A 365 -62.40 -22.53 -15.64
CA TRP A 365 -63.46 -23.05 -14.77
C TRP A 365 -63.88 -22.07 -13.66
N LYS A 366 -63.05 -21.08 -13.33
CA LYS A 366 -63.34 -20.02 -12.36
C LYS A 366 -64.30 -18.97 -12.90
N ALA A 367 -64.43 -18.88 -14.24
CA ALA A 367 -65.35 -17.95 -14.89
C ALA A 367 -66.78 -18.18 -14.46
N GLY A 368 -67.41 -17.17 -13.89
CA GLY A 368 -68.78 -17.24 -13.37
C GLY A 368 -68.96 -17.94 -12.05
N ARG A 369 -67.89 -18.57 -11.46
CA ARG A 369 -67.95 -19.25 -10.18
C ARG A 369 -67.24 -18.47 -9.05
N CYS A 370 -66.30 -17.59 -9.39
CA CYS A 370 -65.58 -16.74 -8.44
C CYS A 370 -65.98 -15.28 -8.68
N LYS A 371 -66.05 -14.47 -7.60
CA LYS A 371 -66.41 -13.05 -7.67
C LYS A 371 -65.36 -12.20 -8.42
N ASP A 372 -64.12 -12.61 -8.44
CA ASP A 372 -63.00 -11.93 -9.13
C ASP A 372 -62.07 -12.97 -9.78
N PRO A 373 -62.44 -13.56 -10.92
CA PRO A 373 -61.63 -14.60 -11.56
C PRO A 373 -60.57 -13.92 -12.44
N LYS A 374 -59.38 -13.68 -11.87
CA LYS A 374 -58.21 -13.22 -12.66
C LYS A 374 -57.77 -14.32 -13.62
N LEU A 375 -58.37 -14.35 -14.81
CA LEU A 375 -58.23 -15.43 -15.81
C LEU A 375 -57.05 -15.23 -16.75
N PHE A 376 -56.45 -14.05 -16.70
CA PHE A 376 -55.37 -13.70 -17.61
C PHE A 376 -54.04 -13.63 -16.87
N GLU A 377 -52.97 -13.97 -17.55
CA GLU A 377 -51.61 -13.71 -17.15
C GLU A 377 -51.09 -12.49 -17.91
N LYS A 378 -50.52 -11.54 -17.21
CA LYS A 378 -49.76 -10.44 -17.76
C LYS A 378 -48.30 -10.67 -17.42
N VAL A 379 -47.48 -10.73 -18.44
CA VAL A 379 -46.06 -10.84 -18.32
C VAL A 379 -45.53 -9.41 -18.32
N PHE A 380 -44.96 -9.02 -17.19
CA PHE A 380 -44.19 -7.78 -17.09
C PHE A 380 -42.75 -8.15 -17.36
N ARG A 381 -42.23 -7.72 -18.50
CA ARG A 381 -40.78 -7.76 -18.77
C ARG A 381 -40.22 -6.48 -18.25
N GLN A 382 -39.41 -6.55 -17.23
CA GLN A 382 -38.53 -5.46 -16.84
C GLN A 382 -37.53 -5.31 -17.98
N ASP A 383 -37.26 -4.10 -18.42
CA ASP A 383 -36.18 -3.86 -19.38
C ASP A 383 -34.88 -4.42 -18.78
N ASP A 384 -34.01 -5.01 -19.62
CA ASP A 384 -32.77 -5.63 -19.17
C ASP A 384 -31.98 -4.63 -18.31
N SER A 385 -31.92 -4.88 -17.01
CA SER A 385 -31.19 -4.01 -16.08
C SER A 385 -29.72 -3.96 -16.43
N THR A 386 -29.23 -2.78 -16.72
CA THR A 386 -27.83 -2.56 -17.10
C THR A 386 -26.97 -2.28 -15.87
N VAL A 387 -25.77 -2.84 -15.84
CA VAL A 387 -24.83 -2.72 -14.73
C VAL A 387 -23.50 -2.17 -15.24
N VAL A 388 -22.90 -1.26 -14.47
CA VAL A 388 -21.53 -0.77 -14.68
C VAL A 388 -20.72 -0.91 -13.38
N VAL A 389 -19.46 -1.28 -13.50
CA VAL A 389 -18.59 -1.52 -12.35
C VAL A 389 -17.35 -0.61 -12.39
N GLU A 390 -17.04 -0.03 -11.25
CA GLU A 390 -15.78 0.68 -10.98
C GLU A 390 -14.93 -0.14 -10.03
N LEU A 391 -13.74 -0.53 -10.44
CA LEU A 391 -12.74 -1.20 -9.59
C LEU A 391 -11.68 -0.19 -9.18
N LEU A 392 -11.55 0.08 -7.88
CA LEU A 392 -10.52 0.92 -7.30
C LEU A 392 -9.55 0.06 -6.50
N ILE A 393 -8.27 0.19 -6.78
CA ILE A 393 -7.22 -0.60 -6.15
C ILE A 393 -6.31 0.34 -5.37
N ASP A 394 -6.23 0.16 -4.07
CA ASP A 394 -5.27 0.86 -3.25
C ASP A 394 -3.84 0.50 -3.69
N ALA A 395 -3.08 1.51 -4.08
CA ALA A 395 -1.67 1.37 -4.45
C ALA A 395 -0.75 2.00 -3.40
N SER A 396 -1.18 2.06 -2.15
CA SER A 396 -0.33 2.48 -1.03
C SER A 396 0.80 1.46 -0.79
N GLY A 397 1.84 1.88 -0.12
CA GLY A 397 2.97 1.01 0.08
C GLY A 397 2.78 -0.10 1.11
N SER A 398 1.75 -0.01 1.96
CA SER A 398 1.31 -1.14 2.77
C SER A 398 0.97 -2.37 1.91
N GLN A 399 0.52 -2.13 0.66
CA GLN A 399 0.23 -3.17 -0.31
C GLN A 399 1.48 -3.77 -0.98
N SER A 400 2.69 -3.27 -0.72
CA SER A 400 3.92 -3.73 -1.41
C SER A 400 4.20 -5.22 -1.21
N VAL A 401 3.98 -5.73 0.00
CA VAL A 401 4.16 -7.16 0.34
C VAL A 401 3.12 -8.04 -0.37
N ARG A 402 1.92 -7.51 -0.61
CA ARG A 402 0.78 -8.23 -1.21
C ARG A 402 0.55 -7.86 -2.68
N GLN A 403 1.45 -7.06 -3.26
CA GLN A 403 1.28 -6.43 -4.59
C GLN A 403 0.86 -7.44 -5.67
N ALA A 404 1.55 -8.55 -5.79
CA ALA A 404 1.27 -9.55 -6.82
C ALA A 404 -0.09 -10.24 -6.61
N MET A 405 -0.49 -10.46 -5.35
CA MET A 405 -1.80 -11.02 -5.00
C MET A 405 -2.92 -10.03 -5.35
N VAL A 406 -2.76 -8.75 -5.01
CA VAL A 406 -3.73 -7.69 -5.34
C VAL A 406 -3.91 -7.56 -6.84
N ALA A 407 -2.80 -7.55 -7.60
CA ALA A 407 -2.82 -7.52 -9.06
C ALA A 407 -3.58 -8.73 -9.64
N MET A 408 -3.31 -9.93 -9.13
CA MET A 408 -3.98 -11.17 -9.56
C MET A 408 -5.47 -11.14 -9.27
N GLN A 409 -5.89 -10.75 -8.06
CA GLN A 409 -7.30 -10.69 -7.67
C GLN A 409 -8.07 -9.66 -8.47
N SER A 410 -7.49 -8.47 -8.67
CA SER A 410 -8.07 -7.40 -9.49
C SER A 410 -8.21 -7.83 -10.96
N TYR A 411 -7.19 -8.55 -11.49
CA TYR A 411 -7.27 -9.14 -12.81
C TYR A 411 -8.40 -10.17 -12.93
N MET A 412 -8.55 -11.05 -11.93
CA MET A 412 -9.62 -12.06 -11.91
C MET A 412 -11.01 -11.41 -11.99
N PHE A 413 -11.21 -10.32 -11.23
CA PHE A 413 -12.45 -9.56 -11.30
C PHE A 413 -12.69 -8.95 -12.67
N SER A 414 -11.72 -8.23 -13.19
CA SER A 414 -11.81 -7.56 -14.49
C SER A 414 -12.07 -8.58 -15.60
N ALA A 415 -11.31 -9.68 -15.64
CA ALA A 415 -11.48 -10.73 -16.63
C ALA A 415 -12.86 -11.43 -16.55
N ALA A 416 -13.40 -11.59 -15.34
CA ALA A 416 -14.74 -12.15 -15.14
C ALA A 416 -15.82 -11.21 -15.70
N LEU A 417 -15.72 -9.89 -15.43
CA LEU A 417 -16.64 -8.89 -15.97
C LEU A 417 -16.53 -8.79 -17.49
N SER A 418 -15.31 -8.87 -18.04
CA SER A 418 -15.05 -8.92 -19.48
C SER A 418 -15.73 -10.14 -20.14
N ALA A 419 -15.66 -11.31 -19.49
CA ALA A 419 -16.25 -12.56 -20.01
C ALA A 419 -17.79 -12.53 -20.09
N ILE A 420 -18.43 -11.65 -19.34
CA ILE A 420 -19.89 -11.47 -19.34
C ILE A 420 -20.32 -10.10 -19.93
N HIS A 421 -19.37 -9.39 -20.55
CA HIS A 421 -19.59 -8.12 -21.24
C HIS A 421 -20.18 -7.00 -20.36
N ILE A 422 -19.86 -6.96 -19.07
CA ILE A 422 -20.23 -5.86 -18.19
C ILE A 422 -19.21 -4.73 -18.37
N PRO A 423 -19.67 -3.49 -18.72
CA PRO A 423 -18.82 -2.32 -18.75
C PRO A 423 -18.17 -2.08 -17.39
N HIS A 424 -16.85 -1.96 -17.38
CA HIS A 424 -16.13 -1.71 -16.13
C HIS A 424 -14.82 -0.98 -16.35
N ARG A 425 -14.46 -0.15 -15.38
CA ARG A 425 -13.19 0.57 -15.33
C ARG A 425 -12.34 0.05 -14.18
N VAL A 426 -11.04 -0.01 -14.38
CA VAL A 426 -10.08 -0.43 -13.35
C VAL A 426 -9.04 0.66 -13.17
N MET A 427 -8.96 1.18 -11.96
CA MET A 427 -7.97 2.19 -11.58
C MET A 427 -7.27 1.80 -10.28
N SER A 428 -5.99 2.15 -10.16
CA SER A 428 -5.33 2.21 -8.86
C SER A 428 -5.18 3.65 -8.39
N TYR A 429 -5.09 3.84 -7.09
CA TYR A 429 -4.89 5.16 -6.51
C TYR A 429 -3.78 5.17 -5.47
N CYS A 430 -3.03 6.27 -5.44
CA CYS A 430 -2.07 6.59 -4.40
C CYS A 430 -1.95 8.12 -4.27
N THR A 431 -1.19 8.60 -3.30
CA THR A 431 -0.95 10.03 -3.12
C THR A 431 0.55 10.32 -3.23
N TYR A 432 0.91 11.31 -4.03
CA TYR A 432 2.26 11.75 -4.26
C TYR A 432 2.36 13.28 -4.11
N GLY A 433 3.10 13.75 -3.12
CA GLY A 433 3.13 15.18 -2.79
C GLY A 433 1.73 15.71 -2.44
N ASP A 434 1.29 16.73 -3.14
CA ASP A 434 -0.05 17.33 -3.02
C ASP A 434 -1.08 16.72 -3.99
N HIS A 435 -0.70 15.70 -4.78
CA HIS A 435 -1.54 15.07 -5.78
C HIS A 435 -2.04 13.69 -5.35
N THR A 436 -3.32 13.43 -5.56
CA THR A 436 -3.85 12.07 -5.60
C THR A 436 -3.82 11.57 -7.04
N VAL A 437 -3.08 10.49 -7.25
CA VAL A 437 -2.85 9.88 -8.56
C VAL A 437 -3.85 8.75 -8.75
N LEU A 438 -4.64 8.81 -9.81
CA LEU A 438 -5.51 7.72 -10.26
C LEU A 438 -4.96 7.17 -11.58
N ARG A 439 -4.39 5.97 -11.51
CA ARG A 439 -3.85 5.30 -12.70
C ARG A 439 -4.90 4.35 -13.27
N ARG A 440 -5.31 4.59 -14.52
CA ARG A 440 -6.27 3.77 -15.24
C ARG A 440 -5.56 2.63 -15.97
N PHE A 441 -5.95 1.40 -15.69
CA PHE A 441 -5.50 0.21 -16.41
C PHE A 441 -6.45 -0.16 -17.54
N ARG A 442 -7.75 0.10 -17.34
CA ARG A 442 -8.82 -0.21 -18.28
C ARG A 442 -9.92 0.86 -18.17
N ASP A 443 -10.48 1.27 -19.29
CA ASP A 443 -11.71 2.09 -19.31
C ASP A 443 -12.95 1.21 -19.49
N TYR A 444 -14.14 1.78 -19.25
CA TYR A 444 -15.42 1.06 -19.22
C TYR A 444 -15.70 0.26 -20.49
N ASP A 445 -15.39 0.81 -21.63
CA ASP A 445 -15.75 0.25 -22.93
C ASP A 445 -14.57 -0.43 -23.65
N ASP A 446 -13.43 -0.61 -22.92
CA ASP A 446 -12.27 -1.29 -23.45
C ASP A 446 -12.52 -2.80 -23.65
N GLY A 447 -11.84 -3.40 -24.64
CA GLY A 447 -11.93 -4.83 -24.88
C GLY A 447 -11.14 -5.66 -23.85
N PRO A 448 -11.34 -7.01 -23.81
CA PRO A 448 -10.72 -7.90 -22.81
C PRO A 448 -9.18 -7.89 -22.80
N ALA A 449 -8.53 -7.44 -23.87
CA ALA A 449 -7.07 -7.34 -23.93
C ALA A 449 -6.52 -6.29 -22.93
N ALA A 450 -7.32 -5.29 -22.57
CA ALA A 450 -6.92 -4.24 -21.63
C ALA A 450 -6.74 -4.78 -20.20
N ASP A 451 -7.41 -5.89 -19.83
CA ASP A 451 -7.31 -6.48 -18.50
C ASP A 451 -5.87 -6.82 -18.11
N ARG A 452 -5.02 -7.16 -19.12
CA ARG A 452 -3.61 -7.49 -18.89
C ARG A 452 -2.78 -6.32 -18.35
N ARG A 453 -3.21 -5.08 -18.56
CA ARG A 453 -2.53 -3.89 -18.03
C ARG A 453 -2.59 -3.83 -16.50
N ILE A 454 -3.54 -4.53 -15.87
CA ILE A 454 -3.64 -4.64 -14.41
C ILE A 454 -2.36 -5.30 -13.82
N LEU A 455 -1.68 -6.15 -14.59
CA LEU A 455 -0.41 -6.76 -14.16
C LEU A 455 0.76 -5.76 -14.09
N GLU A 456 0.56 -4.52 -14.51
CA GLU A 456 1.47 -3.40 -14.30
C GLU A 456 1.21 -2.67 -12.97
N TYR A 457 0.26 -3.14 -12.17
CA TYR A 457 -0.01 -2.60 -10.85
C TYR A 457 1.25 -2.59 -10.00
N ARG A 458 1.47 -1.48 -9.31
CA ARG A 458 2.59 -1.27 -8.41
C ARG A 458 2.12 -0.50 -7.18
N ALA A 459 2.42 -1.05 -6.02
CA ALA A 459 2.20 -0.38 -4.75
C ALA A 459 3.30 0.67 -4.53
N THR A 460 2.89 1.90 -4.27
CA THR A 460 3.79 3.04 -4.03
C THR A 460 3.10 4.04 -3.11
N SER A 461 3.86 4.84 -2.38
CA SER A 461 3.34 6.07 -1.78
C SER A 461 2.21 5.93 -0.72
N ASN A 462 1.61 7.03 -0.33
CA ASN A 462 0.50 7.12 0.63
C ASN A 462 -0.84 6.95 -0.08
N ASN A 463 -1.96 7.00 0.66
CA ASN A 463 -3.30 6.91 0.10
C ASN A 463 -4.26 7.92 0.74
N ARG A 464 -5.19 8.44 -0.08
CA ARG A 464 -6.38 9.21 0.32
C ARG A 464 -7.61 8.55 -0.29
N ASP A 465 -8.10 7.53 0.36
CA ASP A 465 -9.22 6.71 -0.11
C ASP A 465 -10.47 7.54 -0.38
N GLY A 466 -10.78 8.47 0.52
CA GLY A 466 -11.94 9.35 0.36
C GLY A 466 -11.86 10.20 -0.91
N LEU A 467 -10.70 10.79 -1.21
CA LEU A 467 -10.53 11.60 -2.43
C LEU A 467 -10.57 10.74 -3.70
N ALA A 468 -9.95 9.55 -3.66
CA ALA A 468 -9.97 8.61 -4.77
C ALA A 468 -11.41 8.14 -5.09
N LEU A 469 -12.18 7.78 -4.06
CA LEU A 469 -13.61 7.44 -4.18
C LEU A 469 -14.44 8.59 -4.74
N ALA A 470 -14.21 9.81 -4.26
CA ALA A 470 -14.91 10.98 -4.76
C ALA A 470 -14.62 11.24 -6.25
N ALA A 471 -13.34 11.15 -6.64
CA ALA A 471 -12.92 11.39 -8.04
C ALA A 471 -13.47 10.31 -8.99
N ALA A 472 -13.33 9.03 -8.64
CA ALA A 472 -13.86 7.92 -9.43
C ALA A 472 -15.39 7.98 -9.55
N GLY A 473 -16.06 8.38 -8.46
CA GLY A 473 -17.52 8.55 -8.43
C GLY A 473 -18.06 9.58 -9.41
N VAL A 474 -17.30 10.64 -9.73
CA VAL A 474 -17.74 11.67 -10.68
C VAL A 474 -18.06 11.08 -12.05
N ASP A 475 -17.14 10.28 -12.59
CA ASP A 475 -17.32 9.67 -13.90
C ASP A 475 -18.33 8.52 -13.87
N LEU A 476 -18.30 7.68 -12.83
CA LEU A 476 -19.25 6.59 -12.66
C LEU A 476 -20.68 7.09 -12.63
N MET A 477 -20.96 8.19 -11.92
CA MET A 477 -22.32 8.74 -11.82
C MET A 477 -22.82 9.36 -13.13
N ARG A 478 -21.94 9.67 -14.08
CA ARG A 478 -22.29 10.13 -15.44
C ARG A 478 -22.67 8.99 -16.38
N ARG A 479 -22.38 7.75 -16.02
CA ARG A 479 -22.75 6.56 -16.82
C ARG A 479 -24.28 6.39 -16.86
N ARG A 480 -24.78 5.80 -17.94
CA ARG A 480 -26.22 5.64 -18.22
C ARG A 480 -26.83 4.38 -17.61
N GLU A 481 -25.99 3.44 -17.22
CA GLU A 481 -26.41 2.15 -16.66
C GLU A 481 -27.22 2.36 -15.37
N ASP A 482 -28.23 1.50 -15.18
CA ASP A 482 -29.18 1.60 -14.07
C ASP A 482 -28.49 1.33 -12.71
N HIS A 483 -27.63 0.33 -12.69
CA HIS A 483 -26.92 -0.09 -11.50
C HIS A 483 -25.43 0.22 -11.59
N LYS A 484 -24.96 0.98 -10.62
CA LYS A 484 -23.58 1.41 -10.48
C LYS A 484 -22.95 0.73 -9.28
N ILE A 485 -21.85 0.01 -9.48
CA ILE A 485 -21.16 -0.73 -8.43
C ILE A 485 -19.73 -0.22 -8.34
N VAL A 486 -19.29 0.12 -7.13
CA VAL A 486 -17.90 0.43 -6.82
C VAL A 486 -17.33 -0.70 -5.98
N ILE A 487 -16.23 -1.27 -6.40
CA ILE A 487 -15.49 -2.29 -5.65
C ILE A 487 -14.12 -1.72 -5.31
N VAL A 488 -13.79 -1.68 -4.03
CA VAL A 488 -12.55 -1.09 -3.53
C VAL A 488 -11.69 -2.17 -2.91
N PHE A 489 -10.48 -2.31 -3.40
CA PHE A 489 -9.45 -3.16 -2.82
C PHE A 489 -8.59 -2.28 -1.91
N SER A 490 -8.68 -2.45 -0.58
CA SER A 490 -7.98 -1.64 0.41
C SER A 490 -7.67 -2.44 1.67
N ASP A 491 -6.70 -1.98 2.46
CA ASP A 491 -6.43 -2.50 3.82
C ASP A 491 -7.20 -1.72 4.91
N GLY A 492 -7.98 -0.71 4.53
CA GLY A 492 -8.74 0.10 5.49
C GLY A 492 -7.88 1.10 6.27
N LEU A 493 -6.65 1.37 5.84
CA LEU A 493 -5.71 2.29 6.48
C LEU A 493 -5.40 3.52 5.60
N PRO A 494 -6.37 4.42 5.37
CA PRO A 494 -6.08 5.64 4.65
C PRO A 494 -5.07 6.50 5.43
N ASN A 495 -3.94 6.81 4.77
CA ASN A 495 -2.84 7.52 5.41
C ASN A 495 -2.13 8.45 4.42
N ASP A 496 -2.20 9.77 4.69
CA ASP A 496 -1.43 10.77 3.98
C ASP A 496 -1.01 11.92 4.89
N MET A 497 0.28 12.00 5.14
CA MET A 497 0.90 13.00 6.04
C MET A 497 1.20 14.32 5.33
N VAL A 498 1.24 14.33 4.00
CA VAL A 498 1.61 15.52 3.24
C VAL A 498 0.39 16.44 3.11
N SER A 499 0.51 17.69 3.53
CA SER A 499 -0.47 18.72 3.24
C SER A 499 -0.01 19.53 2.03
N GLY A 500 -0.95 19.83 1.14
CA GLY A 500 -0.74 20.78 0.06
C GLY A 500 -0.55 22.21 0.58
N ARG A 501 -0.57 23.19 -0.33
CA ARG A 501 -0.44 24.62 0.03
C ARG A 501 -1.47 25.04 1.07
N VAL A 502 -1.01 25.42 2.25
CA VAL A 502 -1.86 25.94 3.31
C VAL A 502 -1.96 27.46 3.18
N ARG A 503 -3.13 27.98 2.81
CA ARG A 503 -3.35 29.43 2.70
C ARG A 503 -3.48 30.14 4.05
N ALA A 504 -3.97 29.42 5.07
CA ALA A 504 -4.06 29.91 6.45
C ALA A 504 -4.30 28.73 7.41
N GLY A 505 -3.52 28.64 8.49
CA GLY A 505 -3.68 27.61 9.53
C GLY A 505 -2.58 26.54 9.49
N LYS A 506 -2.67 25.58 10.40
CA LYS A 506 -1.74 24.44 10.43
C LYS A 506 -2.10 23.40 9.37
N PRO A 507 -1.10 22.77 8.73
CA PRO A 507 -1.36 21.69 7.78
C PRO A 507 -2.09 20.54 8.47
N LYS A 508 -3.20 20.09 7.87
CA LYS A 508 -3.97 18.96 8.40
C LYS A 508 -3.45 17.65 7.83
N LYS A 509 -3.08 16.74 8.71
CA LYS A 509 -2.78 15.36 8.34
C LYS A 509 -4.07 14.60 7.99
N TYR A 510 -3.96 13.61 7.12
CA TYR A 510 -5.04 12.70 6.75
C TYR A 510 -4.69 11.28 7.22
N VAL A 511 -4.90 11.00 8.49
CA VAL A 511 -4.50 9.72 9.12
C VAL A 511 -5.49 9.30 10.20
N GLY A 512 -5.46 8.02 10.56
CA GLY A 512 -6.25 7.46 11.65
C GLY A 512 -7.75 7.67 11.50
N GLU A 513 -8.43 7.91 12.59
CA GLU A 513 -9.89 7.99 12.65
C GLU A 513 -10.50 9.07 11.74
N GLU A 514 -9.82 10.22 11.57
CA GLU A 514 -10.31 11.30 10.70
C GLU A 514 -10.31 10.86 9.23
N ALA A 515 -9.27 10.17 8.76
CA ALA A 515 -9.19 9.65 7.41
C ALA A 515 -10.20 8.52 7.17
N VAL A 516 -10.37 7.63 8.14
CA VAL A 516 -11.39 6.55 8.10
C VAL A 516 -12.81 7.14 8.06
N ARG A 517 -13.10 8.18 8.87
CA ARG A 517 -14.39 8.88 8.86
C ARG A 517 -14.67 9.56 7.53
N ASP A 518 -13.67 10.17 6.92
CA ASP A 518 -13.82 10.78 5.60
C ASP A 518 -14.10 9.71 4.53
N THR A 519 -13.34 8.63 4.51
CA THR A 519 -13.59 7.49 3.60
C THR A 519 -15.01 6.94 3.77
N CYS A 520 -15.45 6.75 5.02
CA CYS A 520 -16.83 6.36 5.34
C CYS A 520 -17.86 7.37 4.82
N PHE A 521 -17.57 8.68 4.94
CA PHE A 521 -18.45 9.73 4.42
C PHE A 521 -18.58 9.66 2.90
N GLN A 522 -17.48 9.44 2.16
CA GLN A 522 -17.51 9.32 0.70
C GLN A 522 -18.23 8.04 0.25
N VAL A 523 -18.04 6.92 0.92
CA VAL A 523 -18.81 5.70 0.69
C VAL A 523 -20.32 5.94 0.86
N ARG A 524 -20.73 6.61 1.95
CA ARG A 524 -22.12 6.96 2.20
C ARG A 524 -22.68 7.92 1.16
N LYS A 525 -21.87 8.89 0.69
CA LYS A 525 -22.23 9.83 -0.37
C LYS A 525 -22.51 9.10 -1.69
N LEU A 526 -21.65 8.16 -2.08
CA LEU A 526 -21.85 7.33 -3.26
C LEU A 526 -23.11 6.45 -3.16
N ARG A 527 -23.34 5.83 -2.00
CA ARG A 527 -24.55 5.04 -1.75
C ARG A 527 -25.83 5.88 -1.83
N ARG A 528 -25.83 7.10 -1.30
CA ARG A 528 -26.95 8.04 -1.42
C ARG A 528 -27.21 8.50 -2.85
N ALA A 529 -26.15 8.54 -3.66
CA ALA A 529 -26.26 8.86 -5.09
C ALA A 529 -26.73 7.65 -5.93
N GLY A 530 -26.98 6.48 -5.32
CA GLY A 530 -27.49 5.29 -6.00
C GLY A 530 -26.42 4.30 -6.44
N ALA A 531 -25.16 4.46 -6.02
CA ALA A 531 -24.13 3.46 -6.25
C ALA A 531 -24.08 2.44 -5.10
N TYR A 532 -23.86 1.17 -5.42
CA TYR A 532 -23.48 0.18 -4.42
C TYR A 532 -21.97 0.19 -4.22
N VAL A 533 -21.51 0.16 -2.96
CA VAL A 533 -20.07 0.19 -2.65
C VAL A 533 -19.71 -1.05 -1.83
N LEU A 534 -18.78 -1.85 -2.35
CA LEU A 534 -18.24 -3.07 -1.75
C LEU A 534 -16.76 -2.90 -1.45
N GLY A 535 -16.32 -3.17 -0.22
CA GLY A 535 -14.92 -3.29 0.14
C GLY A 535 -14.40 -4.72 -0.09
N ILE A 536 -13.19 -4.85 -0.59
CA ILE A 536 -12.40 -6.09 -0.58
C ILE A 536 -11.22 -5.86 0.31
N PHE A 537 -11.31 -6.43 1.50
CA PHE A 537 -10.32 -6.23 2.54
C PHE A 537 -9.05 -7.03 2.28
N LEU A 538 -7.94 -6.33 2.24
CA LEU A 538 -6.60 -6.85 1.98
C LEU A 538 -5.66 -6.73 3.18
N GLY A 539 -6.15 -6.19 4.30
CA GLY A 539 -5.38 -5.93 5.51
C GLY A 539 -5.25 -7.14 6.44
N ASP A 540 -4.58 -6.93 7.55
CA ASP A 540 -4.47 -7.89 8.65
C ASP A 540 -5.67 -7.81 9.60
N ASP A 541 -5.79 -8.77 10.54
CA ASP A 541 -6.99 -8.90 11.38
C ASP A 541 -7.24 -7.67 12.27
N ASP A 542 -6.18 -7.00 12.67
CA ASP A 542 -6.23 -5.82 13.55
C ASP A 542 -6.86 -4.59 12.86
N GLU A 543 -6.84 -4.55 11.54
CA GLU A 543 -7.36 -3.45 10.73
C GLU A 543 -8.83 -3.63 10.31
N LEU A 544 -9.43 -4.77 10.67
CA LEU A 544 -10.79 -5.16 10.27
C LEU A 544 -11.87 -4.22 10.82
N GLU A 545 -11.60 -3.53 11.92
CA GLU A 545 -12.53 -2.58 12.55
C GLU A 545 -12.70 -1.34 11.69
N ASN A 546 -11.62 -0.81 11.11
CA ASN A 546 -11.69 0.30 10.17
C ASN A 546 -12.52 -0.04 8.95
N GLU A 547 -12.32 -1.24 8.37
CA GLU A 547 -13.07 -1.72 7.22
C GLU A 547 -14.57 -1.83 7.53
N ARG A 548 -14.92 -2.32 8.72
CA ARG A 548 -16.31 -2.35 9.21
C ARG A 548 -16.88 -0.94 9.38
N MET A 549 -16.09 0.01 9.84
CA MET A 549 -16.51 1.40 9.99
C MET A 549 -16.78 2.04 8.63
N ILE A 550 -15.93 1.78 7.63
CA ILE A 550 -16.03 2.34 6.28
C ILE A 550 -17.21 1.73 5.51
N TYR A 551 -17.28 0.40 5.41
CA TYR A 551 -18.22 -0.29 4.52
C TYR A 551 -19.42 -0.90 5.23
N GLY A 552 -19.40 -1.01 6.57
CA GLY A 552 -20.42 -1.70 7.35
C GLY A 552 -20.36 -3.22 7.14
N SER A 553 -21.46 -3.84 6.74
CA SER A 553 -21.51 -5.27 6.36
C SER A 553 -21.14 -5.52 4.89
N ALA A 554 -20.94 -4.46 4.10
CA ALA A 554 -20.69 -4.56 2.67
C ALA A 554 -19.19 -4.63 2.35
N PHE A 555 -18.49 -5.56 2.96
CA PHE A 555 -17.12 -5.89 2.60
C PHE A 555 -16.91 -7.40 2.58
N LEU A 556 -15.85 -7.82 1.92
CA LEU A 556 -15.44 -9.21 1.78
C LEU A 556 -13.98 -9.34 2.23
N ARG A 557 -13.75 -10.30 3.14
CA ARG A 557 -12.42 -10.68 3.57
C ARG A 557 -12.03 -12.00 2.95
N ILE A 558 -10.85 -12.04 2.35
CA ILE A 558 -10.36 -13.23 1.66
C ILE A 558 -8.95 -13.54 2.13
N ARG A 559 -8.76 -14.71 2.72
CA ARG A 559 -7.48 -15.15 3.26
C ARG A 559 -6.63 -15.95 2.27
N ARG A 560 -7.25 -16.62 1.29
CA ARG A 560 -6.58 -17.49 0.32
C ARG A 560 -6.97 -17.13 -1.09
N ALA A 561 -6.03 -17.20 -2.01
CA ALA A 561 -6.26 -16.94 -3.42
C ALA A 561 -7.30 -17.90 -4.04
N GLU A 562 -7.29 -19.16 -3.61
CA GLU A 562 -8.20 -20.20 -4.11
C GLU A 562 -9.67 -19.94 -3.73
N ASP A 563 -9.91 -19.36 -2.55
CA ASP A 563 -11.26 -19.07 -2.04
C ASP A 563 -11.85 -17.78 -2.62
N PHE A 564 -11.01 -16.98 -3.29
CA PHE A 564 -11.37 -15.65 -3.78
C PHE A 564 -12.57 -15.68 -4.74
N GLY A 565 -12.49 -16.51 -5.78
CA GLY A 565 -13.53 -16.57 -6.80
C GLY A 565 -14.90 -16.97 -6.28
N GLY A 566 -14.95 -17.97 -5.40
CA GLY A 566 -16.19 -18.45 -4.79
C GLY A 566 -16.83 -17.43 -3.86
N SER A 567 -16.03 -16.85 -2.96
CA SER A 567 -16.49 -15.87 -1.97
C SER A 567 -16.93 -14.57 -2.62
N ALA A 568 -16.14 -14.06 -3.57
CA ALA A 568 -16.47 -12.87 -4.33
C ALA A 568 -17.72 -13.05 -5.19
N GLY A 569 -17.84 -14.18 -5.90
CA GLY A 569 -18.99 -14.50 -6.70
C GLY A 569 -20.28 -14.57 -5.87
N LYS A 570 -20.24 -15.25 -4.73
CA LYS A 570 -21.39 -15.33 -3.82
C LYS A 570 -21.82 -13.95 -3.34
N ARG A 571 -20.88 -13.14 -2.86
CA ARG A 571 -21.20 -11.81 -2.33
C ARG A 571 -21.77 -10.87 -3.39
N LEU A 572 -21.22 -10.93 -4.58
CA LEU A 572 -21.73 -10.13 -5.71
C LEU A 572 -23.13 -10.56 -6.14
N SER A 573 -23.41 -11.86 -6.15
CA SER A 573 -24.77 -12.34 -6.40
C SER A 573 -25.76 -11.80 -5.38
N GLU A 574 -25.42 -11.84 -4.08
CA GLU A 574 -26.25 -11.28 -3.02
C GLU A 574 -26.52 -9.77 -3.24
N ILE A 575 -25.51 -9.03 -3.65
CA ILE A 575 -25.63 -7.60 -3.93
C ILE A 575 -26.54 -7.34 -5.12
N LEU A 576 -26.32 -8.02 -6.24
CA LEU A 576 -27.12 -7.84 -7.44
C LEU A 576 -28.59 -8.19 -7.24
N LEU A 577 -28.87 -9.16 -6.36
CA LEU A 577 -30.25 -9.53 -6.00
C LEU A 577 -30.91 -8.50 -5.06
N GLN A 578 -30.14 -7.66 -4.38
CA GLN A 578 -30.65 -6.59 -3.50
C GLN A 578 -30.82 -5.25 -4.24
N LEU A 579 -30.13 -5.06 -5.37
CA LEU A 579 -30.27 -3.91 -6.26
C LEU A 579 -31.54 -4.02 -7.12
#